data_e6473f9afb7e4cbcd9653356bf22fb76
#
_entry.id   e6473f9afb7e4cbcd9653356bf22fb76
#
_cell.length_a   1.000
_cell.length_b   1.000
_cell.length_c   1.000
_cell.angle_alpha   90.00
_cell.angle_beta   90.00
_cell.angle_gamma   90.00
#
_symmetry.space_group_name_H-M   'P 1'
#
loop_
_entity.id
_entity.type
_entity.pdbx_description
1 polymer ?
#
loop_
_entity_poly.entity_id
_entity_poly.type
_entity_poly.pdbx_seq_one_letter_code
_entity_poly.pdbx_strand_id
1 'polypeptide(L)'
;MREVSILIENTCCFFGHRTINETEELKSKLKEIIEKLIIEKRVDTFLFGSKSRFNSLCLELVTEIKEKYPHIKRIYVRAEYPDINEQYTNYLLESYEDTYYPEHIRSSGRAAYVERNYEMIDKSHYCIVYYDEQNAPTTHKSGTKIALDYARKKGKQIINITSL
;
A
#
# COMPACT_ATOMS: atom_id res chain seq x y z
N MET A 1 3.95 -24.22 -0.88
CA MET A 1 3.77 -22.77 -0.61
C MET A 1 3.79 -22.01 -1.92
N ARG A 2 2.80 -21.19 -2.16
CA ARG A 2 2.73 -20.41 -3.39
C ARG A 2 3.64 -19.19 -3.30
N GLU A 3 4.51 -19.00 -4.28
CA GLU A 3 5.38 -17.84 -4.37
C GLU A 3 4.70 -16.75 -5.18
N VAL A 4 4.63 -15.53 -4.60
CA VAL A 4 4.07 -14.37 -5.29
C VAL A 4 5.21 -13.65 -6.01
N SER A 5 5.10 -13.56 -7.35
CA SER A 5 6.09 -12.88 -8.17
C SER A 5 5.76 -11.39 -8.30
N ILE A 6 6.70 -10.55 -7.88
CA ILE A 6 6.54 -9.09 -7.92
C ILE A 6 7.73 -8.46 -8.64
N LEU A 7 7.44 -7.69 -9.69
CA LEU A 7 8.44 -6.88 -10.38
C LEU A 7 8.46 -5.50 -9.74
N ILE A 8 9.55 -5.17 -9.06
CA ILE A 8 9.66 -3.93 -8.27
C ILE A 8 9.36 -2.69 -9.10
N GLU A 9 9.89 -2.57 -10.30
CA GLU A 9 9.72 -1.40 -11.16
C GLU A 9 8.27 -1.15 -11.59
N ASN A 10 7.41 -2.18 -11.54
CA ASN A 10 6.01 -2.08 -11.94
C ASN A 10 5.05 -2.04 -10.74
N THR A 11 5.58 -1.82 -9.55
CA THR A 11 4.81 -1.94 -8.31
C THR A 11 4.72 -0.64 -7.53
N CYS A 12 3.53 -0.39 -6.99
CA CYS A 12 3.22 0.77 -6.17
C CYS A 12 2.60 0.29 -4.85
N CYS A 13 2.95 0.96 -3.74
CA CYS A 13 2.30 0.72 -2.46
C CYS A 13 1.77 2.03 -1.86
N PHE A 14 0.98 1.91 -0.81
CA PHE A 14 0.26 3.04 -0.20
C PHE A 14 0.50 3.09 1.30
N PHE A 15 0.72 4.29 1.83
CA PHE A 15 0.83 4.53 3.27
C PHE A 15 0.09 5.81 3.63
N GLY A 16 -0.66 5.78 4.72
CA GLY A 16 -1.37 6.98 5.13
C GLY A 16 -1.94 6.88 6.53
N HIS A 17 -2.42 8.02 7.01
CA HIS A 17 -3.02 8.13 8.33
C HIS A 17 -4.25 7.26 8.47
N ARG A 18 -4.52 6.83 9.71
CA ARG A 18 -5.75 6.09 10.03
C ARG A 18 -6.99 6.90 9.70
N THR A 19 -6.95 8.18 9.98
CA THR A 19 -8.03 9.12 9.72
C THR A 19 -7.56 10.16 8.73
N ILE A 20 -8.31 10.35 7.66
CA ILE A 20 -7.98 11.30 6.59
C ILE A 20 -9.19 12.17 6.30
N ASN A 21 -8.95 13.32 5.69
CA ASN A 21 -10.01 14.19 5.22
C ASN A 21 -10.39 13.76 3.79
N GLU A 22 -11.45 12.97 3.66
CA GLU A 22 -11.89 12.45 2.37
C GLU A 22 -12.75 13.48 1.64
N THR A 23 -12.18 14.08 0.63
CA THR A 23 -12.88 15.02 -0.24
C THR A 23 -12.95 14.43 -1.65
N GLU A 24 -13.88 14.92 -2.46
CA GLU A 24 -13.94 14.53 -3.86
C GLU A 24 -12.68 14.95 -4.61
N GLU A 25 -12.07 16.05 -4.19
CA GLU A 25 -10.80 16.51 -4.75
C GLU A 25 -9.68 15.51 -4.47
N LEU A 26 -9.58 14.99 -3.25
CA LEU A 26 -8.59 13.98 -2.89
C LEU A 26 -8.76 12.71 -3.73
N LYS A 27 -9.99 12.22 -3.83
CA LYS A 27 -10.31 11.03 -4.63
C LYS A 27 -9.94 11.23 -6.10
N SER A 28 -10.29 12.38 -6.64
CA SER A 28 -9.99 12.73 -8.03
C SER A 28 -8.49 12.76 -8.30
N LYS A 29 -7.72 13.38 -7.42
CA LYS A 29 -6.27 13.43 -7.53
C LYS A 29 -5.63 12.05 -7.44
N LEU A 30 -6.10 11.23 -6.50
CA LEU A 30 -5.61 9.86 -6.35
C LEU A 30 -5.88 9.02 -7.59
N LYS A 31 -7.09 9.11 -8.14
CA LYS A 31 -7.43 8.40 -9.38
C LYS A 31 -6.52 8.81 -10.53
N GLU A 32 -6.32 10.12 -10.69
CA GLU A 32 -5.48 10.66 -11.75
C GLU A 32 -4.04 10.14 -11.62
N ILE A 33 -3.48 10.16 -10.42
CA ILE A 33 -2.13 9.69 -10.16
C ILE A 33 -2.00 8.20 -10.43
N ILE A 34 -2.95 7.40 -9.94
CA ILE A 34 -2.94 5.95 -10.13
C ILE A 34 -3.04 5.61 -11.61
N GLU A 35 -3.98 6.22 -12.34
CA GLU A 35 -4.11 5.97 -13.78
C GLU A 35 -2.86 6.38 -14.55
N LYS A 36 -2.24 7.49 -14.17
CA LYS A 36 -1.01 7.96 -14.78
C LYS A 36 0.13 6.96 -14.59
N LEU A 37 0.24 6.39 -13.39
CA LEU A 37 1.23 5.35 -13.11
C LEU A 37 0.99 4.11 -13.98
N ILE A 38 -0.26 3.72 -14.17
CA ILE A 38 -0.62 2.56 -14.99
C ILE A 38 -0.26 2.83 -16.46
N ILE A 39 -0.67 3.97 -17.00
CA ILE A 39 -0.52 4.29 -18.41
C ILE A 39 0.91 4.65 -18.77
N GLU A 40 1.54 5.56 -18.02
CA GLU A 40 2.83 6.12 -18.37
C GLU A 40 4.02 5.34 -17.79
N LYS A 41 3.85 4.76 -16.60
CA LYS A 41 4.95 4.06 -15.90
C LYS A 41 4.78 2.55 -15.90
N ARG A 42 3.74 2.03 -16.51
CA ARG A 42 3.45 0.60 -16.63
C ARG A 42 3.32 -0.09 -15.27
N VAL A 43 2.82 0.62 -14.27
CA VAL A 43 2.53 0.01 -12.98
C VAL A 43 1.33 -0.92 -13.16
N ASP A 44 1.52 -2.17 -12.75
CA ASP A 44 0.49 -3.20 -12.88
C ASP A 44 0.19 -3.92 -11.56
N THR A 45 0.94 -3.58 -10.51
CA THR A 45 0.83 -4.25 -9.21
C THR A 45 0.74 -3.22 -8.09
N PHE A 46 -0.27 -3.38 -7.24
CA PHE A 46 -0.53 -2.48 -6.11
C PHE A 46 -0.56 -3.29 -4.82
N LEU A 47 0.28 -2.90 -3.86
CA LEU A 47 0.41 -3.60 -2.58
C LEU A 47 -0.38 -2.88 -1.49
N PHE A 48 -1.16 -3.64 -0.75
CA PHE A 48 -1.98 -3.16 0.36
C PHE A 48 -1.67 -3.96 1.61
N GLY A 49 -1.81 -3.35 2.76
CA GLY A 49 -1.51 -4.07 3.99
C GLY A 49 -2.04 -3.38 5.24
N SER A 50 -2.08 -2.07 5.25
CA SER A 50 -2.53 -1.30 6.39
C SER A 50 -4.06 -1.31 6.51
N LYS A 51 -4.56 -1.18 7.73
CA LYS A 51 -5.99 -1.01 8.01
C LYS A 51 -6.37 0.47 8.15
N SER A 52 -5.50 1.37 7.71
CA SER A 52 -5.78 2.80 7.73
C SER A 52 -6.89 3.16 6.75
N ARG A 53 -7.59 4.26 7.01
CA ARG A 53 -8.63 4.73 6.10
C ARG A 53 -8.02 5.08 4.73
N PHE A 54 -6.80 5.64 4.72
CA PHE A 54 -6.14 5.94 3.46
C PHE A 54 -5.93 4.69 2.61
N ASN A 55 -5.45 3.62 3.24
CA ASN A 55 -5.21 2.35 2.52
C ASN A 55 -6.52 1.79 1.97
N SER A 56 -7.59 1.83 2.76
CA SER A 56 -8.92 1.38 2.33
C SER A 56 -9.46 2.22 1.17
N LEU A 57 -9.28 3.54 1.22
CA LEU A 57 -9.68 4.42 0.13
C LEU A 57 -8.93 4.07 -1.15
N CYS A 58 -7.62 3.87 -1.06
CA CYS A 58 -6.81 3.50 -2.22
C CYS A 58 -7.25 2.17 -2.82
N LEU A 59 -7.60 1.19 -1.98
CA LEU A 59 -8.12 -0.09 -2.47
C LEU A 59 -9.44 0.11 -3.23
N GLU A 60 -10.34 0.91 -2.68
CA GLU A 60 -11.60 1.24 -3.36
C GLU A 60 -11.36 1.84 -4.74
N LEU A 61 -10.43 2.80 -4.82
CA LEU A 61 -10.12 3.48 -6.09
C LEU A 61 -9.43 2.57 -7.09
N VAL A 62 -8.48 1.76 -6.64
CA VAL A 62 -7.81 0.78 -7.52
C VAL A 62 -8.81 -0.26 -8.02
N THR A 63 -9.77 -0.65 -7.18
CA THR A 63 -10.83 -1.59 -7.56
C THR A 63 -11.70 -1.01 -8.69
N GLU A 64 -12.07 0.27 -8.61
CA GLU A 64 -12.80 0.95 -9.69
C GLU A 64 -11.96 1.02 -10.97
N ILE A 65 -10.70 1.44 -10.82
CA ILE A 65 -9.78 1.61 -11.96
C ILE A 65 -9.52 0.28 -12.67
N LYS A 66 -9.53 -0.83 -11.92
CA LYS A 66 -9.32 -2.15 -12.48
C LYS A 66 -10.38 -2.54 -13.51
N GLU A 67 -11.58 -2.01 -13.41
CA GLU A 67 -12.62 -2.25 -14.42
C GLU A 67 -12.16 -1.76 -15.80
N LYS A 68 -11.42 -0.65 -15.82
CA LYS A 68 -10.88 -0.08 -17.06
C LYS A 68 -9.54 -0.71 -17.46
N TYR A 69 -8.77 -1.15 -16.48
CA TYR A 69 -7.46 -1.77 -16.69
C TYR A 69 -7.42 -3.15 -16.02
N PRO A 70 -8.07 -4.18 -16.63
CA PRO A 70 -8.25 -5.49 -15.98
C PRO A 70 -6.96 -6.22 -15.63
N HIS A 71 -5.85 -5.85 -16.25
CA HIS A 71 -4.56 -6.52 -16.04
C HIS A 71 -3.89 -6.15 -14.71
N ILE A 72 -4.32 -5.10 -14.03
CA ILE A 72 -3.67 -4.70 -12.77
C ILE A 72 -4.02 -5.66 -11.65
N LYS A 73 -3.11 -5.79 -10.69
CA LYS A 73 -3.23 -6.72 -9.57
C LYS A 73 -3.22 -5.97 -8.24
N ARG A 74 -4.09 -6.40 -7.34
CA ARG A 74 -4.14 -5.93 -5.96
C ARG A 74 -3.64 -7.08 -5.11
N ILE A 75 -2.58 -6.86 -4.34
CA ILE A 75 -1.98 -7.88 -3.48
C ILE A 75 -2.04 -7.43 -2.04
N TYR A 76 -2.57 -8.29 -1.17
CA TYR A 76 -2.62 -8.02 0.27
C TYR A 76 -1.40 -8.64 0.96
N VAL A 77 -0.58 -7.78 1.57
CA VAL A 77 0.62 -8.20 2.29
C VAL A 77 0.27 -8.30 3.78
N ARG A 78 0.26 -9.53 4.30
CA ARG A 78 -0.18 -9.80 5.67
C ARG A 78 0.94 -9.48 6.67
N ALA A 79 0.54 -8.92 7.83
CA ALA A 79 1.42 -8.72 8.98
C ALA A 79 1.04 -9.66 10.13
N GLU A 80 -0.16 -10.23 10.03
CA GLU A 80 -0.69 -11.20 10.97
C GLU A 80 -0.98 -12.47 10.21
N TYR A 81 -1.05 -13.59 10.91
CA TYR A 81 -1.44 -14.88 10.34
C TYR A 81 -0.50 -15.35 9.22
N PRO A 82 0.71 -15.82 9.62
CA PRO A 82 1.63 -16.42 8.63
C PRO A 82 0.99 -17.58 7.87
N ASP A 83 0.14 -18.35 8.55
CA ASP A 83 -0.62 -19.45 7.94
C ASP A 83 -2.10 -19.09 8.00
N ILE A 84 -2.78 -19.21 6.86
CA ILE A 84 -4.22 -18.97 6.77
C ILE A 84 -4.92 -20.15 6.16
N ASN A 85 -6.17 -20.38 6.57
CA ASN A 85 -6.95 -21.49 6.03
C ASN A 85 -7.57 -21.11 4.68
N GLU A 86 -8.17 -22.09 4.00
CA GLU A 86 -8.79 -21.90 2.70
C GLU A 86 -9.93 -20.88 2.75
N GLN A 87 -10.73 -20.92 3.82
CA GLN A 87 -11.86 -20.00 3.98
C GLN A 87 -11.41 -18.55 4.05
N TYR A 88 -10.36 -18.25 4.80
CA TYR A 88 -9.81 -16.91 4.90
C TYR A 88 -9.12 -16.48 3.60
N THR A 89 -8.43 -17.41 2.96
CA THR A 89 -7.83 -17.16 1.65
C THR A 89 -8.91 -16.75 0.64
N ASN A 90 -10.00 -17.50 0.56
CA ASN A 90 -11.09 -17.19 -0.35
C ASN A 90 -11.74 -15.85 -0.04
N TYR A 91 -11.87 -15.50 1.24
CA TYR A 91 -12.37 -14.18 1.65
C TYR A 91 -11.47 -13.06 1.12
N LEU A 92 -10.14 -13.20 1.26
CA LEU A 92 -9.20 -12.19 0.78
C LEU A 92 -9.23 -12.09 -0.74
N LEU A 93 -9.35 -13.22 -1.44
CA LEU A 93 -9.35 -13.24 -2.90
C LEU A 93 -10.63 -12.66 -3.53
N GLU A 94 -11.62 -12.30 -2.73
CA GLU A 94 -12.75 -11.50 -3.22
C GLU A 94 -12.35 -10.07 -3.54
N SER A 95 -11.34 -9.54 -2.84
CA SER A 95 -10.89 -8.15 -2.97
C SER A 95 -9.48 -8.00 -3.54
N TYR A 96 -8.71 -9.08 -3.55
CA TYR A 96 -7.32 -9.07 -4.00
C TYR A 96 -7.06 -10.23 -4.94
N GLU A 97 -6.12 -10.04 -5.89
CA GLU A 97 -5.70 -11.11 -6.79
C GLU A 97 -4.78 -12.10 -6.09
N ASP A 98 -4.06 -11.66 -5.06
CA ASP A 98 -3.17 -12.53 -4.31
C ASP A 98 -2.93 -11.99 -2.90
N THR A 99 -2.31 -12.81 -2.05
CA THR A 99 -1.92 -12.44 -0.69
C THR A 99 -0.71 -13.26 -0.28
N TYR A 100 0.13 -12.68 0.58
CA TYR A 100 1.27 -13.42 1.11
C TYR A 100 1.70 -12.85 2.46
N TYR A 101 2.49 -13.63 3.20
CA TYR A 101 3.10 -13.23 4.46
C TYR A 101 4.62 -13.12 4.24
N PRO A 102 5.22 -11.95 4.47
CA PRO A 102 6.65 -11.76 4.22
C PRO A 102 7.52 -12.69 5.06
N GLU A 103 8.56 -13.24 4.43
CA GLU A 103 9.49 -14.14 5.11
C GLU A 103 10.30 -13.47 6.22
N HIS A 104 10.46 -12.16 6.14
CA HIS A 104 11.33 -11.39 7.05
C HIS A 104 10.63 -10.87 8.29
N ILE A 105 9.34 -11.16 8.46
CA ILE A 105 8.64 -10.76 9.68
C ILE A 105 9.09 -11.66 10.82
N ARG A 106 9.74 -11.07 11.82
CA ARG A 106 10.27 -11.76 12.99
C ARG A 106 9.54 -11.39 14.28
N SER A 107 8.74 -10.34 14.24
CA SER A 107 8.11 -9.73 15.40
C SER A 107 6.61 -9.98 15.41
N SER A 108 5.96 -9.56 16.49
CA SER A 108 4.49 -9.55 16.58
C SER A 108 4.03 -8.14 16.94
N GLY A 109 2.72 -7.89 16.81
CA GLY A 109 2.13 -6.60 17.13
C GLY A 109 2.63 -5.47 16.23
N ARG A 110 2.90 -4.32 16.83
CA ARG A 110 3.32 -3.11 16.10
C ARG A 110 4.59 -3.31 15.27
N ALA A 111 5.55 -4.04 15.80
CA ALA A 111 6.81 -4.28 15.08
C ALA A 111 6.59 -5.09 13.81
N ALA A 112 5.64 -6.03 13.83
CA ALA A 112 5.29 -6.80 12.63
C ALA A 112 4.68 -5.90 11.56
N TYR A 113 3.88 -4.91 11.94
CA TYR A 113 3.31 -3.96 10.98
C TYR A 113 4.39 -3.10 10.33
N VAL A 114 5.39 -2.68 11.10
CA VAL A 114 6.53 -1.93 10.58
C VAL A 114 7.32 -2.79 9.59
N GLU A 115 7.60 -4.04 9.95
CA GLU A 115 8.33 -4.97 9.09
C GLU A 115 7.56 -5.26 7.79
N ARG A 116 6.23 -5.43 7.88
CA ARG A 116 5.37 -5.61 6.70
C ARG A 116 5.43 -4.38 5.79
N ASN A 117 5.41 -3.18 6.38
CA ASN A 117 5.51 -1.95 5.59
C ASN A 117 6.86 -1.85 4.89
N TYR A 118 7.93 -2.26 5.54
CA TYR A 118 9.26 -2.30 4.91
C TYR A 118 9.27 -3.26 3.73
N GLU A 119 8.64 -4.42 3.86
CA GLU A 119 8.52 -5.38 2.76
C GLU A 119 7.80 -4.74 1.57
N MET A 120 6.68 -4.05 1.82
CA MET A 120 5.92 -3.39 0.76
C MET A 120 6.76 -2.32 0.06
N ILE A 121 7.52 -1.54 0.81
CA ILE A 121 8.40 -0.51 0.26
C ILE A 121 9.51 -1.15 -0.56
N ASP A 122 10.17 -2.19 -0.02
CA ASP A 122 11.26 -2.88 -0.71
C ASP A 122 10.79 -3.47 -2.05
N LYS A 123 9.56 -3.95 -2.11
CA LYS A 123 8.98 -4.55 -3.31
C LYS A 123 8.34 -3.55 -4.27
N SER A 124 8.38 -2.25 -3.95
CA SER A 124 7.77 -1.20 -4.76
C SER A 124 8.81 -0.24 -5.33
N HIS A 125 8.48 0.38 -6.45
CA HIS A 125 9.24 1.51 -6.98
C HIS A 125 8.56 2.83 -6.62
N TYR A 126 7.23 2.83 -6.55
CA TYR A 126 6.41 4.00 -6.26
C TYR A 126 5.69 3.85 -4.92
N CYS A 127 5.66 4.94 -4.15
CA CYS A 127 4.93 4.99 -2.87
C CYS A 127 4.00 6.20 -2.89
N ILE A 128 2.70 5.96 -2.84
CA ILE A 128 1.70 7.03 -2.71
C ILE A 128 1.38 7.15 -1.22
N VAL A 129 1.57 8.34 -0.68
CA VAL A 129 1.55 8.57 0.77
C VAL A 129 0.56 9.68 1.11
N TYR A 130 -0.18 9.51 2.18
CA TYR A 130 -0.94 10.58 2.81
C TYR A 130 -0.31 10.86 4.17
N TYR A 131 0.56 11.83 4.22
CA TYR A 131 1.21 12.26 5.46
C TYR A 131 1.05 13.77 5.62
N ASP A 132 0.16 14.16 6.53
CA ASP A 132 -0.09 15.56 6.86
C ASP A 132 0.87 15.97 7.98
N GLU A 133 1.95 16.64 7.60
CA GLU A 133 3.01 17.04 8.50
C GLU A 133 2.53 17.99 9.59
N GLN A 134 1.58 18.88 9.26
CA GLN A 134 1.06 19.88 10.20
C GLN A 134 0.26 19.24 11.34
N ASN A 135 -0.42 18.13 11.07
CA ASN A 135 -1.25 17.43 12.05
C ASN A 135 -0.60 16.16 12.59
N ALA A 136 0.68 15.93 12.27
CA ALA A 136 1.39 14.75 12.74
C ALA A 136 1.78 14.88 14.21
N PRO A 137 1.86 13.75 14.96
CA PRO A 137 2.34 13.79 16.33
C PRO A 137 3.76 14.33 16.42
N THR A 138 4.03 15.19 17.41
CA THR A 138 5.36 15.75 17.64
C THR A 138 6.16 14.96 18.68
N THR A 139 5.47 14.16 19.50
CA THR A 139 6.07 13.40 20.60
C THR A 139 6.61 12.03 20.20
N HIS A 140 6.15 11.50 19.08
CA HIS A 140 6.57 10.19 18.57
C HIS A 140 6.34 10.12 17.06
N LYS A 141 7.01 9.17 16.42
CA LYS A 141 6.79 8.91 14.99
C LYS A 141 5.57 8.02 14.80
N SER A 142 4.66 8.42 13.92
CA SER A 142 3.56 7.59 13.50
C SER A 142 4.05 6.46 12.59
N GLY A 143 3.22 5.43 12.40
CA GLY A 143 3.53 4.37 11.44
C GLY A 143 3.76 4.91 10.03
N THR A 144 2.98 5.91 9.63
CA THR A 144 3.15 6.56 8.33
C THR A 144 4.50 7.26 8.21
N LYS A 145 4.91 7.97 9.27
CA LYS A 145 6.22 8.66 9.28
C LYS A 145 7.37 7.68 9.19
N ILE A 146 7.29 6.57 9.93
CA ILE A 146 8.30 5.51 9.88
C ILE A 146 8.43 4.94 8.47
N ALA A 147 7.30 4.66 7.82
CA ALA A 147 7.27 4.16 6.44
C ALA A 147 7.84 5.18 5.47
N LEU A 148 7.45 6.45 5.61
CA LEU A 148 7.94 7.53 4.75
C LEU A 148 9.45 7.71 4.84
N ASP A 149 9.99 7.71 6.06
CA ASP A 149 11.43 7.82 6.28
C ASP A 149 12.18 6.64 5.64
N TYR A 150 11.64 5.43 5.76
CA TYR A 150 12.23 4.24 5.15
C TYR A 150 12.22 4.33 3.62
N ALA A 151 11.11 4.74 3.04
CA ALA A 151 10.99 4.90 1.59
C ALA A 151 11.99 5.93 1.05
N ARG A 152 12.20 7.03 1.77
CA ARG A 152 13.20 8.05 1.43
C ARG A 152 14.60 7.47 1.48
N LYS A 153 14.92 6.73 2.53
CA LYS A 153 16.21 6.06 2.69
C LYS A 153 16.49 5.09 1.55
N LYS A 154 15.47 4.41 1.06
CA LYS A 154 15.59 3.44 -0.03
C LYS A 154 15.53 4.08 -1.42
N GLY A 155 15.40 5.39 -1.50
CA GLY A 155 15.40 6.12 -2.77
C GLY A 155 14.18 5.85 -3.64
N LYS A 156 13.04 5.54 -3.05
CA LYS A 156 11.81 5.27 -3.80
C LYS A 156 11.20 6.55 -4.35
N GLN A 157 10.37 6.41 -5.39
CA GLN A 157 9.59 7.52 -5.94
C GLN A 157 8.38 7.75 -5.04
N ILE A 158 8.39 8.86 -4.29
CA ILE A 158 7.37 9.15 -3.29
C ILE A 158 6.45 10.25 -3.78
N ILE A 159 5.15 10.00 -3.70
CA ILE A 159 4.11 10.98 -4.02
C ILE A 159 3.29 11.20 -2.76
N ASN A 160 3.53 12.31 -2.07
CA ASN A 160 2.75 12.67 -0.89
C ASN A 160 1.55 13.50 -1.35
N ILE A 161 0.36 12.90 -1.31
CA ILE A 161 -0.85 13.52 -1.84
C ILE A 161 -1.25 14.80 -1.10
N THR A 162 -0.82 14.97 0.15
CA THR A 162 -1.11 16.18 0.93
C THR A 162 -0.26 17.37 0.52
N SER A 163 0.82 17.14 -0.22
CA SER A 163 1.77 18.17 -0.65
C SER A 163 1.56 18.62 -2.09
N LEU A 164 0.55 18.11 -2.75
CA LEU A 164 0.26 18.44 -4.16
C LEU A 164 -0.69 19.62 -4.30
#